data_8793981a335446fc5ef9d3c91d17e5ed
#
_entry.id   8793981a335446fc5ef9d3c91d17e5ed
#
_cell.length_a   1.000
_cell.length_b   1.000
_cell.length_c   1.000
_cell.angle_alpha   90.00
_cell.angle_beta   90.00
_cell.angle_gamma   90.00
#
_symmetry.space_group_name_H-M   'P 1'
#
loop_
_entity.id
_entity.type
_entity.pdbx_description
1 polymer ?
#
loop_
_entity_poly.entity_id
_entity_poly.type
_entity_poly.pdbx_seq_one_letter_code
_entity_poly.pdbx_strand_id
1 'polypeptide(L)'
;MSWKKISKGKYKLDVERRVNGKRRRKTKTVKTDLKGRDLNRYLSAIEDDIYERLGNDESKDYTEIIYEDFVDLFMGSRVVEGKTADFYRSCLGGHSLKYFSGRKIKEISRADVVEFITALKKYVSKETGKPLSPKTIKHHRDCLRALFNYAKFLEIIDRNPTEYISLEPVPNQVDGRYYEPEDVDIILEALESEGDYKYYVFFVLQLYTGCRPSEIYGLTWKKIDFERGIITIDQALIKSKSAGGYVIKKTKSHEVRTKPIPGYIQVLLTKLKDISLGTTDYVFTNANGGHLGESAFREYFRRFCDRRGLPYLPPYGVRHTTGTLLAAQKIPLPNISKQLGHASTQTTTKYIHATQSVDKEAENILAEAAKPKLKLVK
;
A
#
# COMPACT_ATOMS: atom_id res chain seq x y z
N MET A 1 -19.15 -10.95 -24.45
CA MET A 1 -18.74 -11.32 -23.08
C MET A 1 -19.33 -12.69 -22.78
N SER A 2 -18.49 -13.66 -22.51
CA SER A 2 -18.90 -15.06 -22.25
C SER A 2 -19.24 -15.33 -20.77
N TRP A 3 -19.37 -14.31 -19.95
CA TRP A 3 -19.66 -14.49 -18.54
C TRP A 3 -20.96 -13.83 -18.09
N LYS A 4 -21.61 -14.43 -17.09
CA LYS A 4 -22.78 -13.87 -16.42
C LYS A 4 -22.68 -14.00 -14.91
N LYS A 5 -23.26 -13.03 -14.21
CA LYS A 5 -23.39 -13.06 -12.74
C LYS A 5 -24.44 -14.10 -12.35
N ILE A 6 -24.09 -15.03 -11.46
CA ILE A 6 -25.01 -16.05 -10.94
C ILE A 6 -25.63 -15.61 -9.62
N SER A 7 -24.79 -15.06 -8.71
CA SER A 7 -25.19 -14.54 -7.41
C SER A 7 -24.18 -13.48 -6.93
N LYS A 8 -24.38 -12.91 -5.74
CA LYS A 8 -23.46 -11.93 -5.17
C LYS A 8 -22.03 -12.51 -5.09
N GLY A 9 -21.10 -11.89 -5.80
CA GLY A 9 -19.71 -12.33 -5.86
C GLY A 9 -19.43 -13.62 -6.65
N LYS A 10 -20.43 -14.21 -7.36
CA LYS A 10 -20.23 -15.40 -8.19
C LYS A 10 -20.55 -15.11 -9.66
N TYR A 11 -19.63 -15.51 -10.52
CA TYR A 11 -19.70 -15.31 -11.96
C TYR A 11 -19.43 -16.63 -12.69
N LYS A 12 -20.21 -16.91 -13.73
CA LYS A 12 -20.03 -18.08 -14.60
C LYS A 12 -19.47 -17.60 -15.92
N LEU A 13 -18.30 -18.13 -16.28
CA LEU A 13 -17.70 -17.97 -17.60
C LEU A 13 -18.05 -19.19 -18.44
N ASP A 14 -18.34 -18.95 -19.71
CA ASP A 14 -18.68 -20.00 -20.67
C ASP A 14 -17.94 -19.69 -21.96
N VAL A 15 -16.78 -20.32 -22.13
CA VAL A 15 -15.85 -20.04 -23.22
C VAL A 15 -15.87 -21.17 -24.22
N GLU A 16 -15.97 -20.81 -25.48
CA GLU A 16 -16.03 -21.72 -26.60
C GLU A 16 -15.01 -21.36 -27.67
N ARG A 17 -14.33 -22.36 -28.24
CA ARG A 17 -13.42 -22.20 -29.37
C ARG A 17 -13.57 -23.37 -30.34
N ARG A 18 -13.49 -23.07 -31.65
CA ARG A 18 -13.39 -24.12 -32.69
C ARG A 18 -11.92 -24.39 -32.99
N VAL A 19 -11.52 -25.66 -32.85
CA VAL A 19 -10.17 -26.12 -33.12
C VAL A 19 -10.25 -27.32 -34.05
N ASN A 20 -9.60 -27.26 -35.19
CA ASN A 20 -9.62 -28.33 -36.22
C ASN A 20 -11.04 -28.78 -36.59
N GLY A 21 -11.98 -27.84 -36.74
CA GLY A 21 -13.38 -28.09 -37.06
C GLY A 21 -14.26 -28.61 -35.91
N LYS A 22 -13.68 -28.98 -34.79
CA LYS A 22 -14.41 -29.44 -33.60
C LYS A 22 -14.65 -28.29 -32.62
N ARG A 23 -15.86 -28.25 -32.06
CA ARG A 23 -16.28 -27.28 -31.04
C ARG A 23 -15.79 -27.75 -29.67
N ARG A 24 -14.93 -26.95 -29.03
CA ARG A 24 -14.50 -27.16 -27.65
C ARG A 24 -15.14 -26.10 -26.77
N ARG A 25 -15.64 -26.48 -25.61
CA ARG A 25 -16.33 -25.59 -24.67
C ARG A 25 -15.88 -25.90 -23.25
N LYS A 26 -15.55 -24.85 -22.47
CA LYS A 26 -15.25 -24.96 -21.03
C LYS A 26 -16.05 -23.94 -20.26
N THR A 27 -16.69 -24.40 -19.17
CA THR A 27 -17.45 -23.54 -18.27
C THR A 27 -16.72 -23.46 -16.95
N LYS A 28 -16.55 -22.25 -16.40
CA LYS A 28 -15.90 -22.03 -15.10
C LYS A 28 -16.74 -21.10 -14.23
N THR A 29 -16.86 -21.44 -12.94
CA THR A 29 -17.48 -20.55 -11.95
C THR A 29 -16.40 -19.91 -11.09
N VAL A 30 -16.43 -18.58 -11.00
CA VAL A 30 -15.46 -17.79 -10.26
C VAL A 30 -16.17 -17.04 -9.14
N LYS A 31 -15.55 -17.02 -7.96
CA LYS A 31 -15.99 -16.21 -6.83
C LYS A 31 -14.98 -15.07 -6.64
N THR A 32 -15.46 -13.83 -6.61
CA THR A 32 -14.63 -12.65 -6.39
C THR A 32 -15.44 -11.50 -5.82
N ASP A 33 -14.80 -10.69 -4.98
CA ASP A 33 -15.38 -9.45 -4.43
C ASP A 33 -15.00 -8.21 -5.24
N LEU A 34 -14.28 -8.38 -6.36
CA LEU A 34 -13.93 -7.31 -7.28
C LEU A 34 -15.19 -6.71 -7.91
N LYS A 35 -15.13 -5.41 -8.27
CA LYS A 35 -16.24 -4.66 -8.85
C LYS A 35 -15.74 -3.77 -10.01
N GLY A 36 -16.69 -3.35 -10.85
CA GLY A 36 -16.42 -2.39 -11.91
C GLY A 36 -15.32 -2.84 -12.89
N ARG A 37 -14.38 -1.96 -13.19
CA ARG A 37 -13.31 -2.22 -14.17
C ARG A 37 -12.37 -3.35 -13.77
N ASP A 38 -12.08 -3.50 -12.48
CA ASP A 38 -11.18 -4.55 -11.98
C ASP A 38 -11.82 -5.94 -12.10
N LEU A 39 -13.13 -6.02 -11.87
CA LEU A 39 -13.90 -7.24 -12.12
C LEU A 39 -13.85 -7.63 -13.59
N ASN A 40 -14.14 -6.69 -14.49
CA ASN A 40 -14.15 -6.95 -15.93
C ASN A 40 -12.77 -7.42 -16.41
N ARG A 41 -11.70 -6.74 -15.99
CA ARG A 41 -10.31 -7.12 -16.33
C ARG A 41 -9.97 -8.51 -15.82
N TYR A 42 -10.36 -8.83 -14.58
CA TYR A 42 -10.13 -10.14 -13.97
C TYR A 42 -10.87 -11.25 -14.71
N LEU A 43 -12.16 -11.06 -15.05
CA LEU A 43 -12.95 -12.04 -15.78
C LEU A 43 -12.49 -12.21 -17.23
N SER A 44 -12.10 -11.10 -17.91
CA SER A 44 -11.51 -11.18 -19.26
C SER A 44 -10.18 -11.95 -19.26
N ALA A 45 -9.31 -11.73 -18.30
CA ALA A 45 -8.05 -12.47 -18.21
C ALA A 45 -8.27 -13.99 -18.04
N ILE A 46 -9.32 -14.37 -17.29
CA ILE A 46 -9.70 -15.78 -17.14
C ILE A 46 -10.32 -16.31 -18.45
N GLU A 47 -11.11 -15.50 -19.13
CA GLU A 47 -11.71 -15.85 -20.43
C GLU A 47 -10.64 -16.10 -21.48
N ASP A 48 -9.67 -15.19 -21.58
CA ASP A 48 -8.56 -15.28 -22.52
C ASP A 48 -7.68 -16.51 -22.24
N ASP A 49 -7.38 -16.79 -20.97
CA ASP A 49 -6.65 -18.00 -20.56
C ASP A 49 -7.39 -19.28 -20.96
N ILE A 50 -8.71 -19.35 -20.71
CA ILE A 50 -9.52 -20.51 -21.12
C ILE A 50 -9.58 -20.63 -22.65
N TYR A 51 -9.71 -19.51 -23.36
CA TYR A 51 -9.77 -19.49 -24.81
C TYR A 51 -8.46 -19.97 -25.46
N GLU A 52 -7.32 -19.51 -24.94
CA GLU A 52 -6.00 -19.97 -25.39
C GLU A 52 -5.80 -21.47 -25.15
N ARG A 53 -6.19 -21.98 -23.97
CA ARG A 53 -6.10 -23.40 -23.64
C ARG A 53 -7.00 -24.28 -24.53
N LEU A 54 -8.18 -23.80 -24.90
CA LEU A 54 -9.05 -24.53 -25.83
C LEU A 54 -8.46 -24.60 -27.23
N GLY A 55 -7.56 -23.68 -27.60
CA GLY A 55 -6.91 -23.60 -28.90
C GLY A 55 -5.63 -24.40 -29.05
N ASN A 56 -4.89 -24.57 -27.98
CA ASN A 56 -3.68 -25.36 -27.96
C ASN A 56 -4.05 -26.82 -27.76
N ASP A 57 -3.70 -27.66 -28.75
CA ASP A 57 -3.87 -29.13 -28.66
C ASP A 57 -2.90 -29.75 -27.64
N GLU A 58 -1.87 -29.01 -27.26
CA GLU A 58 -1.02 -29.30 -26.12
C GLU A 58 -1.61 -28.58 -24.91
N SER A 59 -2.40 -29.28 -24.10
CA SER A 59 -2.51 -28.95 -22.70
C SER A 59 -1.06 -28.93 -22.19
N LYS A 60 -0.47 -27.74 -21.98
CA LYS A 60 0.83 -27.68 -21.31
C LYS A 60 0.65 -28.43 -20.01
N ASP A 61 1.21 -29.63 -19.97
CA ASP A 61 1.20 -30.44 -18.77
C ASP A 61 2.16 -29.81 -17.77
N TYR A 62 1.57 -29.06 -16.83
CA TYR A 62 2.33 -28.44 -15.74
C TYR A 62 2.53 -29.37 -14.55
N THR A 63 2.19 -30.67 -14.66
CA THR A 63 2.29 -31.61 -13.53
C THR A 63 3.73 -31.79 -13.06
N GLU A 64 4.69 -31.62 -13.95
CA GLU A 64 6.13 -31.76 -13.65
C GLU A 64 6.84 -30.40 -13.44
N ILE A 65 6.09 -29.28 -13.44
CA ILE A 65 6.71 -27.95 -13.32
C ILE A 65 7.36 -27.76 -11.94
N ILE A 66 8.62 -27.32 -11.96
CA ILE A 66 9.37 -27.02 -10.74
C ILE A 66 9.05 -25.63 -10.20
N TYR A 67 9.42 -25.38 -8.96
CA TYR A 67 9.06 -24.18 -8.22
C TYR A 67 9.47 -22.89 -8.94
N GLU A 68 10.72 -22.78 -9.39
CA GLU A 68 11.26 -21.59 -10.06
C GLU A 68 10.54 -21.28 -11.36
N ASP A 69 10.31 -22.28 -12.21
CA ASP A 69 9.60 -22.11 -13.49
C ASP A 69 8.13 -21.71 -13.24
N PHE A 70 7.56 -22.26 -12.17
CA PHE A 70 6.20 -21.91 -11.80
C PHE A 70 6.08 -20.50 -11.21
N VAL A 71 7.09 -20.01 -10.49
CA VAL A 71 7.16 -18.61 -10.04
C VAL A 71 7.21 -17.68 -11.24
N ASP A 72 8.00 -18.00 -12.26
CA ASP A 72 8.08 -17.19 -13.49
C ASP A 72 6.76 -17.21 -14.27
N LEU A 73 6.12 -18.36 -14.40
CA LEU A 73 4.79 -18.49 -15.00
C LEU A 73 3.74 -17.66 -14.23
N PHE A 74 3.75 -17.73 -12.89
CA PHE A 74 2.86 -16.96 -12.03
C PHE A 74 3.08 -15.46 -12.18
N MET A 75 4.33 -15.02 -12.22
CA MET A 75 4.67 -13.60 -12.41
C MET A 75 4.29 -13.10 -13.80
N GLY A 76 4.47 -13.91 -14.84
CA GLY A 76 4.07 -13.59 -16.22
C GLY A 76 2.55 -13.53 -16.42
N SER A 77 1.79 -14.35 -15.70
CA SER A 77 0.32 -14.40 -15.79
C SER A 77 -0.40 -13.25 -15.07
N ARG A 78 0.32 -12.50 -14.24
CA ARG A 78 -0.27 -11.41 -13.43
C ARG A 78 -0.01 -10.04 -14.02
N VAL A 79 -1.09 -9.27 -14.19
CA VAL A 79 -1.00 -7.83 -14.47
C VAL A 79 -0.71 -7.10 -13.14
N VAL A 80 0.39 -7.47 -12.47
CA VAL A 80 0.90 -6.75 -11.29
C VAL A 80 2.15 -5.99 -11.67
N GLU A 81 2.13 -4.70 -11.47
CA GLU A 81 3.20 -3.81 -11.86
C GLU A 81 3.82 -3.10 -10.64
N GLY A 82 5.04 -2.61 -10.84
CA GLY A 82 5.74 -1.77 -9.88
C GLY A 82 5.99 -2.48 -8.55
N LYS A 83 5.80 -1.78 -7.43
CA LYS A 83 6.12 -2.29 -6.07
C LYS A 83 5.44 -3.62 -5.73
N THR A 84 4.28 -3.92 -6.29
CA THR A 84 3.60 -5.20 -6.03
C THR A 84 4.31 -6.35 -6.72
N ALA A 85 4.77 -6.16 -7.96
CA ALA A 85 5.59 -7.17 -8.65
C ALA A 85 6.94 -7.35 -7.94
N ASP A 86 7.60 -6.25 -7.56
CA ASP A 86 8.85 -6.29 -6.79
C ASP A 86 8.69 -7.04 -5.46
N PHE A 87 7.55 -6.85 -4.80
CA PHE A 87 7.21 -7.54 -3.55
C PHE A 87 7.06 -9.06 -3.75
N TYR A 88 6.32 -9.50 -4.77
CA TYR A 88 6.21 -10.92 -5.10
C TYR A 88 7.56 -11.52 -5.47
N ARG A 89 8.35 -10.86 -6.33
CA ARG A 89 9.70 -11.32 -6.68
C ARG A 89 10.61 -11.45 -5.47
N SER A 90 10.55 -10.50 -4.54
CA SER A 90 11.32 -10.55 -3.31
C SER A 90 10.92 -11.72 -2.42
N CYS A 91 9.62 -11.93 -2.21
CA CYS A 91 9.13 -13.00 -1.35
C CYS A 91 9.31 -14.40 -1.97
N LEU A 92 9.01 -14.57 -3.26
CA LEU A 92 9.06 -15.88 -3.93
C LEU A 92 10.46 -16.21 -4.46
N GLY A 93 11.25 -15.19 -4.85
CA GLY A 93 12.61 -15.36 -5.36
C GLY A 93 13.70 -15.33 -4.28
N GLY A 94 13.38 -14.96 -3.04
CA GLY A 94 14.36 -14.89 -1.94
C GLY A 94 14.49 -16.19 -1.16
N HIS A 95 14.03 -16.18 0.08
CA HIS A 95 14.06 -17.34 0.98
C HIS A 95 13.28 -18.54 0.45
N SER A 96 12.14 -18.30 -0.21
CA SER A 96 11.27 -19.34 -0.74
C SER A 96 11.96 -20.10 -1.87
N LEU A 97 12.64 -19.40 -2.79
CA LEU A 97 13.39 -20.04 -3.89
C LEU A 97 14.49 -20.93 -3.34
N LYS A 98 15.28 -20.46 -2.35
CA LYS A 98 16.34 -21.26 -1.74
C LYS A 98 15.84 -22.53 -1.07
N TYR A 99 14.60 -22.54 -0.60
CA TYR A 99 14.01 -23.66 0.11
C TYR A 99 13.31 -24.66 -0.81
N PHE A 100 12.63 -24.18 -1.86
CA PHE A 100 11.80 -24.98 -2.74
C PHE A 100 12.40 -25.24 -4.12
N SER A 101 13.59 -24.70 -4.44
CA SER A 101 14.23 -24.86 -5.76
C SER A 101 14.36 -26.33 -6.14
N GLY A 102 14.08 -26.64 -7.41
CA GLY A 102 14.12 -27.99 -7.98
C GLY A 102 12.95 -28.88 -7.58
N ARG A 103 12.08 -28.46 -6.66
CA ARG A 103 10.92 -29.27 -6.25
C ARG A 103 9.73 -29.02 -7.18
N LYS A 104 9.04 -30.09 -7.55
CA LYS A 104 7.80 -29.99 -8.32
C LYS A 104 6.70 -29.39 -7.48
N ILE A 105 5.91 -28.49 -8.08
CA ILE A 105 4.80 -27.78 -7.37
C ILE A 105 3.82 -28.78 -6.74
N LYS A 106 3.50 -29.87 -7.44
CA LYS A 106 2.56 -30.90 -6.95
C LYS A 106 3.05 -31.67 -5.73
N GLU A 107 4.38 -31.69 -5.51
CA GLU A 107 5.01 -32.43 -4.42
C GLU A 107 5.22 -31.61 -3.15
N ILE A 108 5.01 -30.28 -3.23
CA ILE A 108 5.15 -29.42 -2.06
C ILE A 108 3.93 -29.58 -1.16
N SER A 109 4.14 -30.22 -0.02
CA SER A 109 3.13 -30.53 0.97
C SER A 109 2.91 -29.37 1.97
N ARG A 110 1.88 -29.49 2.78
CA ARG A 110 1.66 -28.58 3.92
C ARG A 110 2.78 -28.67 4.95
N ALA A 111 3.33 -29.86 5.18
CA ALA A 111 4.46 -30.05 6.09
C ALA A 111 5.67 -29.24 5.65
N ASP A 112 6.00 -29.27 4.35
CA ASP A 112 7.11 -28.48 3.79
C ASP A 112 6.92 -26.98 3.98
N VAL A 113 5.68 -26.48 3.82
CA VAL A 113 5.41 -25.05 4.04
C VAL A 113 5.53 -24.69 5.52
N VAL A 114 5.11 -25.58 6.44
CA VAL A 114 5.28 -25.36 7.89
C VAL A 114 6.76 -25.36 8.26
N GLU A 115 7.55 -26.28 7.73
CA GLU A 115 9.01 -26.32 7.92
C GLU A 115 9.67 -25.05 7.40
N PHE A 116 9.31 -24.60 6.20
CA PHE A 116 9.80 -23.35 5.65
C PHE A 116 9.50 -22.15 6.55
N ILE A 117 8.26 -22.03 7.06
CA ILE A 117 7.88 -20.96 7.99
C ILE A 117 8.69 -21.05 9.28
N THR A 118 8.93 -22.27 9.78
CA THR A 118 9.75 -22.50 10.97
C THR A 118 11.21 -22.09 10.73
N ALA A 119 11.74 -22.38 9.54
CA ALA A 119 13.06 -21.93 9.15
C ALA A 119 13.15 -20.39 9.07
N LEU A 120 12.11 -19.73 8.54
CA LEU A 120 12.05 -18.27 8.54
C LEU A 120 12.02 -17.65 9.95
N LYS A 121 11.32 -18.28 10.91
CA LYS A 121 11.30 -17.83 12.31
C LYS A 121 12.68 -17.88 12.97
N LYS A 122 13.51 -18.85 12.58
CA LYS A 122 14.89 -19.04 13.09
C LYS A 122 15.94 -18.22 12.33
N TYR A 123 15.58 -17.68 11.16
CA TYR A 123 16.52 -16.96 10.33
C TYR A 123 16.88 -15.60 10.91
N VAL A 124 18.19 -15.36 11.02
CA VAL A 124 18.77 -14.05 11.41
C VAL A 124 19.41 -13.41 10.16
N SER A 125 19.00 -12.18 9.87
CA SER A 125 19.55 -11.42 8.73
C SER A 125 21.03 -11.14 8.92
N LYS A 126 21.85 -11.50 7.93
CA LYS A 126 23.29 -11.20 7.96
C LYS A 126 23.62 -9.71 7.90
N GLU A 127 22.73 -8.91 7.31
CA GLU A 127 22.91 -7.45 7.17
C GLU A 127 22.56 -6.70 8.45
N THR A 128 21.51 -7.13 9.15
CA THR A 128 20.97 -6.40 10.31
C THR A 128 21.25 -7.06 11.65
N GLY A 129 21.72 -8.31 11.66
CA GLY A 129 21.88 -9.11 12.87
C GLY A 129 20.57 -9.42 13.61
N LYS A 130 19.40 -9.18 12.99
CA LYS A 130 18.09 -9.32 13.62
C LYS A 130 17.27 -10.44 12.98
N PRO A 131 16.39 -11.12 13.74
CA PRO A 131 15.45 -12.07 13.19
C PRO A 131 14.44 -11.38 12.26
N LEU A 132 13.82 -12.15 11.36
CA LEU A 132 12.73 -11.63 10.53
C LEU A 132 11.52 -11.25 11.40
N SER A 133 10.92 -10.11 11.09
CA SER A 133 9.71 -9.69 11.79
C SER A 133 8.52 -10.64 11.50
N PRO A 134 7.58 -10.82 12.45
CA PRO A 134 6.37 -11.60 12.23
C PRO A 134 5.60 -11.14 10.98
N LYS A 135 5.61 -9.85 10.70
CA LYS A 135 5.02 -9.26 9.49
C LYS A 135 5.71 -9.74 8.20
N THR A 136 7.04 -9.83 8.22
CA THR A 136 7.82 -10.35 7.07
C THR A 136 7.50 -11.82 6.83
N ILE A 137 7.45 -12.63 7.87
CA ILE A 137 7.08 -14.05 7.78
C ILE A 137 5.67 -14.21 7.21
N LYS A 138 4.71 -13.39 7.69
CA LYS A 138 3.34 -13.35 7.16
C LYS A 138 3.34 -13.00 5.66
N HIS A 139 4.16 -12.06 5.22
CA HIS A 139 4.28 -11.70 3.81
C HIS A 139 4.74 -12.88 2.96
N HIS A 140 5.75 -13.64 3.39
CA HIS A 140 6.18 -14.86 2.69
C HIS A 140 5.05 -15.89 2.57
N ARG A 141 4.32 -16.17 3.69
CA ARG A 141 3.17 -17.06 3.69
C ARG A 141 2.08 -16.59 2.72
N ASP A 142 1.76 -15.30 2.71
CA ASP A 142 0.70 -14.74 1.87
C ASP A 142 1.08 -14.78 0.37
N CYS A 143 2.37 -14.58 0.03
CA CYS A 143 2.87 -14.75 -1.33
C CYS A 143 2.82 -16.21 -1.80
N LEU A 144 3.25 -17.16 -0.97
CA LEU A 144 3.10 -18.60 -1.25
C LEU A 144 1.62 -18.98 -1.42
N ARG A 145 0.73 -18.45 -0.56
CA ARG A 145 -0.70 -18.68 -0.69
C ARG A 145 -1.25 -18.23 -2.04
N ALA A 146 -0.80 -17.09 -2.52
CA ALA A 146 -1.20 -16.60 -3.83
C ALA A 146 -0.63 -17.46 -4.97
N LEU A 147 0.61 -17.92 -4.86
CA LEU A 147 1.26 -18.82 -5.80
C LEU A 147 0.50 -20.16 -5.89
N PHE A 148 0.26 -20.81 -4.76
CA PHE A 148 -0.44 -22.10 -4.72
C PHE A 148 -1.93 -21.99 -5.05
N ASN A 149 -2.59 -20.85 -4.81
CA ASN A 149 -3.93 -20.59 -5.35
C ASN A 149 -3.92 -20.55 -6.88
N TYR A 150 -2.85 -20.05 -7.49
CA TYR A 150 -2.69 -20.08 -8.93
C TYR A 150 -2.42 -21.51 -9.43
N ALA A 151 -1.60 -22.31 -8.71
CA ALA A 151 -1.42 -23.72 -9.03
C ALA A 151 -2.72 -24.52 -8.96
N LYS A 152 -3.55 -24.25 -7.95
CA LYS A 152 -4.91 -24.83 -7.84
C LYS A 152 -5.83 -24.36 -8.97
N PHE A 153 -5.72 -23.10 -9.37
CA PHE A 153 -6.47 -22.57 -10.52
C PHE A 153 -6.10 -23.26 -11.83
N LEU A 154 -4.80 -23.59 -12.00
CA LEU A 154 -4.29 -24.33 -13.15
C LEU A 154 -4.54 -25.86 -13.06
N GLU A 155 -5.18 -26.32 -12.00
CA GLU A 155 -5.47 -27.75 -11.77
C GLU A 155 -4.19 -28.64 -11.63
N ILE A 156 -3.04 -27.99 -11.26
CA ILE A 156 -1.76 -28.69 -10.96
C ILE A 156 -1.85 -29.39 -9.60
N ILE A 157 -2.59 -28.78 -8.66
CA ILE A 157 -2.83 -29.29 -7.31
C ILE A 157 -4.30 -29.17 -6.94
N ASP A 158 -4.83 -30.12 -6.17
CA ASP A 158 -6.22 -30.12 -5.69
C ASP A 158 -6.42 -29.18 -4.50
N ARG A 159 -5.41 -29.07 -3.63
CA ARG A 159 -5.46 -28.30 -2.38
C ARG A 159 -4.26 -27.40 -2.24
N ASN A 160 -4.50 -26.18 -1.75
CA ASN A 160 -3.41 -25.25 -1.48
C ASN A 160 -2.68 -25.66 -0.18
N PRO A 161 -1.37 -25.98 -0.20
CA PRO A 161 -0.63 -26.41 0.97
C PRO A 161 -0.51 -25.33 2.07
N THR A 162 -0.79 -24.06 1.75
CA THR A 162 -0.78 -22.97 2.74
C THR A 162 -2.12 -22.82 3.49
N GLU A 163 -3.16 -23.57 3.12
CA GLU A 163 -4.45 -23.53 3.82
C GLU A 163 -4.30 -24.02 5.27
N TYR A 164 -5.04 -23.36 6.18
CA TYR A 164 -5.04 -23.63 7.62
C TYR A 164 -3.71 -23.42 8.36
N ILE A 165 -2.67 -22.86 7.72
CA ILE A 165 -1.47 -22.44 8.41
C ILE A 165 -1.75 -21.13 9.12
N SER A 166 -1.97 -21.22 10.44
CA SER A 166 -2.10 -20.06 11.31
C SER A 166 -0.72 -19.53 11.67
N LEU A 167 -0.55 -18.22 11.58
CA LEU A 167 0.59 -17.51 12.15
C LEU A 167 0.12 -16.79 13.41
N GLU A 168 1.02 -16.60 14.34
CA GLU A 168 0.77 -15.74 15.48
C GLU A 168 0.25 -14.38 14.98
N PRO A 169 -0.76 -13.83 15.68
CA PRO A 169 -1.25 -12.49 15.33
C PRO A 169 -0.05 -11.55 15.31
N VAL A 170 0.16 -10.89 14.17
CA VAL A 170 1.10 -9.76 14.14
C VAL A 170 0.48 -8.74 15.06
N PRO A 171 1.11 -8.41 16.21
CA PRO A 171 0.59 -7.35 17.04
C PRO A 171 0.32 -6.16 16.12
N ASN A 172 -0.87 -5.59 16.21
CA ASN A 172 -1.15 -4.29 15.61
C ASN A 172 -0.31 -3.26 16.37
N GLN A 173 1.01 -3.39 16.32
CA GLN A 173 1.88 -2.26 16.54
C GLN A 173 1.60 -1.32 15.37
N VAL A 174 0.46 -0.66 15.46
CA VAL A 174 0.41 0.68 14.93
C VAL A 174 1.56 1.34 15.68
N ASP A 175 2.66 1.55 14.97
CA ASP A 175 3.68 2.49 15.44
C ASP A 175 2.95 3.83 15.42
N GLY A 176 2.12 4.03 16.47
CA GLY A 176 1.23 5.17 16.64
C GLY A 176 2.00 6.40 17.06
N ARG A 177 3.34 6.36 16.89
CA ARG A 177 4.18 7.50 17.17
C ARG A 177 3.81 8.63 16.21
N TYR A 178 3.47 9.72 16.78
CA TYR A 178 3.21 10.99 16.13
C TYR A 178 3.98 12.08 16.89
N TYR A 179 4.14 13.21 16.30
CA TYR A 179 4.68 14.39 16.96
C TYR A 179 3.60 15.06 17.78
N GLU A 180 3.88 15.34 19.04
CA GLU A 180 3.05 16.26 19.83
C GLU A 180 3.16 17.68 19.23
N PRO A 181 2.20 18.59 19.50
CA PRO A 181 2.26 19.96 19.01
C PRO A 181 3.60 20.64 19.28
N GLU A 182 4.14 20.47 20.48
CA GLU A 182 5.43 21.03 20.92
C GLU A 182 6.60 20.49 20.09
N ASP A 183 6.59 19.20 19.75
CA ASP A 183 7.61 18.61 18.86
C ASP A 183 7.54 19.23 17.46
N VAL A 184 6.31 19.46 16.97
CA VAL A 184 6.09 20.08 15.65
C VAL A 184 6.67 21.49 15.63
N ASP A 185 6.41 22.29 16.65
CA ASP A 185 6.88 23.68 16.74
C ASP A 185 8.41 23.73 16.77
N ILE A 186 9.07 22.92 17.61
CA ILE A 186 10.52 22.84 17.70
C ILE A 186 11.15 22.37 16.38
N ILE A 187 10.54 21.38 15.72
CA ILE A 187 11.05 20.86 14.42
C ILE A 187 10.90 21.93 13.34
N LEU A 188 9.77 22.64 13.28
CA LEU A 188 9.55 23.70 12.29
C LEU A 188 10.54 24.85 12.46
N GLU A 189 10.74 25.33 13.69
CA GLU A 189 11.70 26.38 14.01
C GLU A 189 13.13 25.97 13.63
N ALA A 190 13.53 24.76 13.99
CA ALA A 190 14.82 24.23 13.65
C ALA A 190 15.04 24.08 12.14
N LEU A 191 14.04 23.57 11.39
CA LEU A 191 14.11 23.42 9.93
C LEU A 191 14.15 24.77 9.22
N GLU A 192 13.42 25.77 9.71
CA GLU A 192 13.41 27.13 9.15
C GLU A 192 14.76 27.82 9.33
N SER A 193 15.39 27.68 10.50
CA SER A 193 16.66 28.31 10.84
C SER A 193 17.88 27.65 10.17
N GLU A 194 17.83 26.36 9.83
CA GLU A 194 18.97 25.54 9.39
C GLU A 194 19.31 25.59 7.90
N GLY A 195 18.54 26.26 7.10
CA GLY A 195 18.94 26.62 5.74
C GLY A 195 18.64 25.66 4.61
N ASP A 196 18.23 24.39 4.80
CA ASP A 196 17.75 23.62 3.65
C ASP A 196 16.25 23.84 3.44
N TYR A 197 15.97 24.98 2.83
CA TYR A 197 14.64 25.49 2.60
C TYR A 197 13.69 24.50 1.89
N LYS A 198 14.21 23.71 0.98
CA LYS A 198 13.45 22.68 0.27
C LYS A 198 12.85 21.64 1.23
N TYR A 199 13.63 21.18 2.21
CA TYR A 199 13.16 20.19 3.16
C TYR A 199 12.25 20.77 4.24
N TYR A 200 12.44 22.03 4.60
CA TYR A 200 11.49 22.78 5.41
C TYR A 200 10.12 22.84 4.73
N VAL A 201 10.07 23.30 3.48
CA VAL A 201 8.81 23.36 2.72
C VAL A 201 8.19 21.96 2.52
N PHE A 202 9.02 20.93 2.32
CA PHE A 202 8.55 19.54 2.22
C PHE A 202 7.80 19.12 3.50
N PHE A 203 8.41 19.38 4.67
CA PHE A 203 7.83 19.03 5.97
C PHE A 203 6.52 19.79 6.21
N VAL A 204 6.52 21.12 6.02
CA VAL A 204 5.33 21.98 6.17
C VAL A 204 4.19 21.47 5.25
N LEU A 205 4.50 21.25 3.98
CA LEU A 205 3.49 20.83 3.02
C LEU A 205 2.93 19.45 3.34
N GLN A 206 3.77 18.51 3.79
CA GLN A 206 3.35 17.17 4.18
C GLN A 206 2.48 17.22 5.44
N LEU A 207 2.87 17.98 6.44
CA LEU A 207 2.11 18.14 7.68
C LEU A 207 0.74 18.78 7.40
N TYR A 208 0.69 19.86 6.64
CA TYR A 208 -0.54 20.54 6.28
C TYR A 208 -1.48 19.68 5.45
N THR A 209 -0.95 19.05 4.41
CA THR A 209 -1.80 18.28 3.48
C THR A 209 -2.13 16.89 3.99
N GLY A 210 -1.32 16.33 4.89
CA GLY A 210 -1.37 14.94 5.30
C GLY A 210 -1.12 13.96 4.14
N CYS A 211 -0.52 14.40 3.03
CA CYS A 211 -0.26 13.57 1.87
C CYS A 211 0.73 12.44 2.16
N ARG A 212 0.65 11.36 1.38
CA ARG A 212 1.70 10.33 1.40
C ARG A 212 3.01 10.93 0.90
N PRO A 213 4.17 10.54 1.45
CA PRO A 213 5.46 11.05 0.95
C PRO A 213 5.60 10.93 -0.56
N SER A 214 5.18 9.80 -1.15
CA SER A 214 5.22 9.57 -2.59
C SER A 214 4.35 10.54 -3.41
N GLU A 215 3.28 11.07 -2.83
CA GLU A 215 2.42 12.08 -3.46
C GLU A 215 3.13 13.44 -3.47
N ILE A 216 3.85 13.78 -2.38
CA ILE A 216 4.68 15.00 -2.30
C ILE A 216 5.87 14.91 -3.28
N TYR A 217 6.58 13.77 -3.36
CA TYR A 217 7.66 13.58 -4.33
C TYR A 217 7.18 13.69 -5.79
N GLY A 218 5.93 13.28 -6.06
CA GLY A 218 5.34 13.36 -7.38
C GLY A 218 4.69 14.69 -7.71
N LEU A 219 4.70 15.66 -6.80
CA LEU A 219 4.05 16.95 -7.01
C LEU A 219 4.80 17.78 -8.06
N THR A 220 4.03 18.39 -8.98
CA THR A 220 4.57 19.29 -10.00
C THR A 220 3.99 20.67 -9.89
N TRP A 221 4.72 21.69 -10.41
CA TRP A 221 4.27 23.07 -10.39
C TRP A 221 2.95 23.28 -11.10
N LYS A 222 2.67 22.52 -12.17
CA LYS A 222 1.38 22.54 -12.91
C LYS A 222 0.18 22.13 -12.06
N LYS A 223 0.42 21.49 -10.91
CA LYS A 223 -0.63 21.06 -9.97
C LYS A 223 -0.89 22.05 -8.85
N ILE A 224 -0.22 23.20 -8.88
CA ILE A 224 -0.38 24.30 -7.92
C ILE A 224 -0.95 25.50 -8.69
N ASP A 225 -2.19 25.81 -8.39
CA ASP A 225 -2.85 27.02 -8.87
C ASP A 225 -2.67 28.13 -7.82
N PHE A 226 -1.72 29.03 -8.06
CA PHE A 226 -1.40 30.13 -7.16
C PHE A 226 -2.48 31.20 -7.14
N GLU A 227 -3.23 31.38 -8.26
CA GLU A 227 -4.31 32.39 -8.32
C GLU A 227 -5.49 31.97 -7.46
N ARG A 228 -5.89 30.70 -7.56
CA ARG A 228 -6.99 30.13 -6.75
C ARG A 228 -6.54 29.64 -5.38
N GLY A 229 -5.23 29.60 -5.11
CA GLY A 229 -4.69 29.04 -3.88
C GLY A 229 -5.05 27.56 -3.69
N ILE A 230 -4.89 26.73 -4.74
CA ILE A 230 -5.30 25.33 -4.73
C ILE A 230 -4.13 24.44 -5.14
N ILE A 231 -3.96 23.32 -4.42
CA ILE A 231 -3.06 22.22 -4.80
C ILE A 231 -3.88 20.99 -5.19
N THR A 232 -3.50 20.35 -6.31
CA THR A 232 -4.12 19.13 -6.81
C THR A 232 -3.20 17.93 -6.59
N ILE A 233 -3.69 16.90 -5.93
CA ILE A 233 -2.99 15.65 -5.61
C ILE A 233 -3.67 14.51 -6.39
N ASP A 234 -3.08 14.10 -7.50
CA ASP A 234 -3.61 13.06 -8.40
C ASP A 234 -2.58 12.00 -8.77
N GLN A 235 -1.32 12.19 -8.37
CA GLN A 235 -0.21 11.31 -8.75
C GLN A 235 0.77 11.08 -7.60
N ALA A 236 1.57 10.03 -7.73
CA ALA A 236 2.61 9.68 -6.80
C ALA A 236 3.86 9.20 -7.54
N LEU A 237 5.03 9.60 -7.09
CA LEU A 237 6.32 9.11 -7.58
C LEU A 237 6.71 7.85 -6.79
N ILE A 238 6.92 6.74 -7.48
CA ILE A 238 7.19 5.44 -6.88
C ILE A 238 8.47 4.85 -7.49
N LYS A 239 9.40 4.41 -6.65
CA LYS A 239 10.55 3.63 -7.10
C LYS A 239 10.10 2.21 -7.39
N SER A 240 10.41 1.70 -8.59
CA SER A 240 10.13 0.33 -9.01
C SER A 240 11.37 -0.27 -9.67
N LYS A 241 11.84 -1.40 -9.14
CA LYS A 241 12.98 -2.13 -9.73
C LYS A 241 12.59 -2.71 -11.07
N SER A 242 11.39 -3.23 -11.21
CA SER A 242 10.87 -3.81 -12.45
C SER A 242 10.70 -2.79 -13.58
N ALA A 243 10.53 -1.51 -13.25
CA ALA A 243 10.48 -0.42 -14.23
C ALA A 243 11.84 0.29 -14.44
N GLY A 244 12.90 -0.24 -13.83
CA GLY A 244 14.26 0.33 -13.97
C GLY A 244 14.50 1.64 -13.23
N GLY A 245 13.57 2.11 -12.37
CA GLY A 245 13.74 3.40 -11.70
C GLY A 245 12.48 3.96 -11.07
N TYR A 246 12.29 5.26 -11.22
CA TYR A 246 11.11 5.95 -10.71
C TYR A 246 10.02 6.07 -11.76
N VAL A 247 8.78 5.84 -11.37
CA VAL A 247 7.61 5.96 -12.22
C VAL A 247 6.54 6.81 -11.55
N ILE A 248 5.86 7.62 -12.35
CA ILE A 248 4.65 8.32 -11.93
C ILE A 248 3.48 7.36 -12.06
N LYS A 249 2.73 7.20 -10.97
CA LYS A 249 1.45 6.47 -10.96
C LYS A 249 0.34 7.37 -10.43
N LYS A 250 -0.89 7.11 -10.85
CA LYS A 250 -2.07 7.70 -10.19
C LYS A 250 -2.06 7.33 -8.71
N THR A 251 -2.66 8.16 -7.87
CA THR A 251 -2.79 7.88 -6.43
C THR A 251 -3.43 6.50 -6.20
N LYS A 252 -3.09 5.84 -5.12
CA LYS A 252 -3.56 4.49 -4.79
C LYS A 252 -5.09 4.37 -4.73
N SER A 253 -5.78 5.45 -4.37
CA SER A 253 -7.25 5.53 -4.35
C SER A 253 -7.85 5.87 -5.71
N HIS A 254 -7.05 6.20 -6.74
CA HIS A 254 -7.48 6.76 -8.02
C HIS A 254 -8.32 8.06 -7.88
N GLU A 255 -8.37 8.65 -6.70
CA GLU A 255 -9.10 9.89 -6.44
C GLU A 255 -8.19 11.10 -6.64
N VAL A 256 -8.69 12.06 -7.38
CA VAL A 256 -8.10 13.39 -7.48
C VAL A 256 -8.56 14.18 -6.26
N ARG A 257 -7.62 14.72 -5.50
CA ARG A 257 -7.90 15.55 -4.32
C ARG A 257 -7.40 16.95 -4.56
N THR A 258 -8.25 17.91 -4.35
CA THR A 258 -7.87 19.32 -4.32
C THR A 258 -7.88 19.82 -2.88
N LYS A 259 -6.91 20.67 -2.54
CA LYS A 259 -6.80 21.28 -1.22
C LYS A 259 -6.53 22.77 -1.37
N PRO A 260 -7.22 23.62 -0.63
CA PRO A 260 -6.81 25.01 -0.52
C PRO A 260 -5.44 25.10 0.13
N ILE A 261 -4.63 26.07 -0.25
CA ILE A 261 -3.35 26.38 0.38
C ILE A 261 -3.40 27.77 0.98
N PRO A 262 -3.19 27.90 2.31
CA PRO A 262 -3.13 29.20 2.97
C PRO A 262 -2.06 30.11 2.39
N GLY A 263 -2.24 31.44 2.52
CA GLY A 263 -1.31 32.41 1.95
C GLY A 263 0.14 32.21 2.37
N TYR A 264 0.41 31.82 3.62
CA TYR A 264 1.77 31.55 4.07
C TYR A 264 2.43 30.37 3.33
N ILE A 265 1.66 29.29 3.02
CA ILE A 265 2.16 28.17 2.22
C ILE A 265 2.40 28.61 0.77
N GLN A 266 1.57 29.48 0.22
CA GLN A 266 1.78 30.03 -1.11
C GLN A 266 3.09 30.82 -1.17
N VAL A 267 3.38 31.64 -0.16
CA VAL A 267 4.67 32.37 -0.02
C VAL A 267 5.84 31.40 0.02
N LEU A 268 5.76 30.33 0.83
CA LEU A 268 6.81 29.30 0.90
C LEU A 268 7.04 28.62 -0.45
N LEU A 269 5.97 28.27 -1.15
CA LEU A 269 6.06 27.61 -2.47
C LEU A 269 6.59 28.56 -3.55
N THR A 270 6.19 29.84 -3.54
CA THR A 270 6.72 30.85 -4.46
C THR A 270 8.23 31.01 -4.26
N LYS A 271 8.68 31.22 -3.04
CA LYS A 271 10.12 31.31 -2.73
C LYS A 271 10.86 30.03 -3.14
N LEU A 272 10.28 28.84 -2.91
CA LEU A 272 10.87 27.57 -3.36
C LEU A 272 10.98 27.51 -4.88
N LYS A 273 9.98 28.01 -5.62
CA LYS A 273 9.98 28.08 -7.08
C LYS A 273 11.07 29.00 -7.60
N ASP A 274 11.25 30.17 -6.98
CA ASP A 274 12.25 31.17 -7.38
C ASP A 274 13.69 30.67 -7.21
N ILE A 275 13.96 29.91 -6.14
CA ILE A 275 15.29 29.32 -5.89
C ILE A 275 15.53 28.01 -6.63
N SER A 276 14.47 27.40 -7.20
CA SER A 276 14.59 26.17 -7.99
C SER A 276 15.21 26.46 -9.35
N LEU A 277 16.12 25.60 -9.80
CA LEU A 277 16.84 25.78 -11.07
C LEU A 277 15.97 25.73 -12.34
N GLY A 278 14.64 25.67 -12.21
CA GLY A 278 13.70 25.79 -13.33
C GLY A 278 13.75 24.68 -14.38
N THR A 279 14.56 23.65 -14.17
CA THR A 279 14.87 22.62 -15.18
C THR A 279 13.81 21.51 -15.28
N THR A 280 12.90 21.42 -14.32
CA THR A 280 11.87 20.38 -14.30
C THR A 280 10.54 20.88 -13.77
N ASP A 281 9.47 20.14 -14.09
CA ASP A 281 8.12 20.41 -13.57
C ASP A 281 7.96 20.06 -12.09
N TYR A 282 8.89 19.30 -11.46
CA TYR A 282 8.74 18.87 -10.06
C TYR A 282 8.96 19.99 -9.07
N VAL A 283 8.13 20.03 -8.01
CA VAL A 283 8.27 20.99 -6.90
C VAL A 283 9.52 20.69 -6.07
N PHE A 284 9.78 19.40 -5.84
CA PHE A 284 10.92 18.95 -5.06
C PHE A 284 11.94 18.25 -5.95
N THR A 285 13.10 18.86 -6.11
CA THR A 285 14.15 18.41 -7.01
C THR A 285 15.40 17.97 -6.27
N ASN A 286 16.19 17.10 -6.88
CA ASN A 286 17.55 16.78 -6.48
C ASN A 286 18.54 17.84 -7.01
N ALA A 287 19.83 17.71 -6.69
CA ALA A 287 20.85 18.65 -7.11
C ALA A 287 21.05 18.74 -8.63
N ASN A 288 20.63 17.72 -9.39
CA ASN A 288 20.73 17.68 -10.83
C ASN A 288 19.44 18.17 -11.54
N GLY A 289 18.50 18.77 -10.80
CA GLY A 289 17.23 19.25 -11.33
C GLY A 289 16.17 18.16 -11.59
N GLY A 290 16.48 16.87 -11.44
CA GLY A 290 15.51 15.77 -11.53
C GLY A 290 14.63 15.68 -10.26
N HIS A 291 13.67 14.77 -10.28
CA HIS A 291 12.81 14.56 -9.10
C HIS A 291 13.60 14.18 -7.85
N LEU A 292 13.11 14.57 -6.67
CA LEU A 292 13.67 14.15 -5.40
C LEU A 292 13.40 12.63 -5.18
N GLY A 293 14.42 11.88 -4.80
CA GLY A 293 14.30 10.43 -4.57
C GLY A 293 13.50 10.10 -3.29
N GLU A 294 12.88 8.93 -3.26
CA GLU A 294 12.03 8.47 -2.14
C GLU A 294 12.75 8.46 -0.78
N SER A 295 14.06 8.22 -0.75
CA SER A 295 14.85 8.20 0.48
C SER A 295 15.42 9.55 0.87
N ALA A 296 15.48 10.51 -0.05
CA ALA A 296 16.24 11.74 0.15
C ALA A 296 15.76 12.56 1.35
N PHE A 297 14.44 12.85 1.44
CA PHE A 297 13.92 13.56 2.61
C PHE A 297 14.09 12.74 3.89
N ARG A 298 13.83 11.43 3.83
CA ARG A 298 13.97 10.55 5.00
C ARG A 298 15.38 10.56 5.57
N GLU A 299 16.39 10.48 4.71
CA GLU A 299 17.81 10.46 5.12
C GLU A 299 18.27 11.81 5.62
N TYR A 300 17.89 12.88 4.90
CA TYR A 300 18.16 14.25 5.34
C TYR A 300 17.54 14.50 6.72
N PHE A 301 16.25 14.25 6.86
CA PHE A 301 15.48 14.55 8.07
C PHE A 301 15.96 13.74 9.27
N ARG A 302 16.32 12.46 9.07
CA ARG A 302 16.93 11.66 10.13
C ARG A 302 18.23 12.25 10.61
N ARG A 303 19.17 12.56 9.69
CA ARG A 303 20.46 13.18 10.08
C ARG A 303 20.28 14.56 10.73
N PHE A 304 19.28 15.29 10.27
CA PHE A 304 18.94 16.59 10.86
C PHE A 304 18.47 16.42 12.31
N CYS A 305 17.51 15.52 12.57
CA CYS A 305 17.02 15.23 13.92
C CYS A 305 18.15 14.68 14.81
N ASP A 306 18.95 13.75 14.32
CA ASP A 306 20.09 13.16 15.06
C ASP A 306 21.08 14.25 15.50
N ARG A 307 21.43 15.20 14.63
CA ARG A 307 22.38 16.29 14.96
C ARG A 307 21.84 17.28 15.99
N ARG A 308 20.54 17.45 16.04
CA ARG A 308 19.85 18.42 16.91
C ARG A 308 19.26 17.81 18.16
N GLY A 309 19.39 16.50 18.34
CA GLY A 309 18.72 15.81 19.46
C GLY A 309 17.20 15.85 19.39
N LEU A 310 16.61 16.03 18.18
CA LEU A 310 15.17 16.11 17.98
C LEU A 310 14.57 14.71 17.80
N PRO A 311 13.31 14.50 18.19
CA PRO A 311 12.63 13.24 17.95
C PRO A 311 12.49 12.99 16.46
N TYR A 312 12.87 11.79 16.00
CA TYR A 312 12.75 11.40 14.60
C TYR A 312 11.58 10.45 14.37
N LEU A 313 10.70 10.80 13.45
CA LEU A 313 9.75 9.90 12.82
C LEU A 313 9.97 9.85 11.31
N PRO A 314 9.82 8.67 10.69
CA PRO A 314 9.91 8.59 9.23
C PRO A 314 8.79 9.43 8.57
N PRO A 315 8.89 9.82 7.28
CA PRO A 315 7.92 10.71 6.62
C PRO A 315 6.45 10.27 6.74
N TYR A 316 6.18 8.97 6.86
CA TYR A 316 4.82 8.50 7.17
C TYR A 316 4.35 8.90 8.58
N GLY A 317 5.27 9.09 9.52
CA GLY A 317 4.97 9.60 10.86
C GLY A 317 4.42 11.03 10.82
N VAL A 318 4.94 11.89 9.95
CA VAL A 318 4.39 13.25 9.73
C VAL A 318 2.92 13.20 9.31
N ARG A 319 2.58 12.31 8.38
CA ARG A 319 1.18 12.10 7.99
C ARG A 319 0.34 11.51 9.15
N HIS A 320 0.92 10.64 9.99
CA HIS A 320 0.26 10.15 11.20
C HIS A 320 -0.02 11.31 12.15
N THR A 321 0.96 12.19 12.36
CA THR A 321 0.80 13.42 13.15
C THR A 321 -0.39 14.24 12.66
N THR A 322 -0.49 14.51 11.35
CA THR A 322 -1.65 15.23 10.80
C THR A 322 -2.98 14.55 11.18
N GLY A 323 -3.07 13.22 11.01
CA GLY A 323 -4.28 12.48 11.33
C GLY A 323 -4.64 12.51 12.81
N THR A 324 -3.63 12.41 13.69
CA THR A 324 -3.81 12.45 15.15
C THR A 324 -4.17 13.84 15.64
N LEU A 325 -3.52 14.89 15.13
CA LEU A 325 -3.87 16.28 15.47
C LEU A 325 -5.31 16.63 15.09
N LEU A 326 -5.76 16.17 13.90
CA LEU A 326 -7.16 16.35 13.49
C LEU A 326 -8.15 15.58 14.40
N ALA A 327 -7.77 14.36 14.80
CA ALA A 327 -8.58 13.55 15.72
C ALA A 327 -8.64 14.18 17.12
N ALA A 328 -7.53 14.72 17.63
CA ALA A 328 -7.45 15.43 18.90
C ALA A 328 -8.37 16.70 18.91
N GLN A 329 -8.54 17.33 17.76
CA GLN A 329 -9.48 18.44 17.58
C GLN A 329 -10.93 17.98 17.33
N LYS A 330 -11.24 16.70 17.58
CA LYS A 330 -12.58 16.10 17.46
C LYS A 330 -13.19 16.19 16.04
N ILE A 331 -12.33 16.32 15.02
CA ILE A 331 -12.79 16.28 13.62
C ILE A 331 -13.38 14.89 13.32
N PRO A 332 -14.60 14.80 12.75
CA PRO A 332 -15.22 13.50 12.44
C PRO A 332 -14.34 12.61 11.55
N LEU A 333 -14.26 11.32 11.87
CA LEU A 333 -13.41 10.35 11.13
C LEU A 333 -13.62 10.32 9.61
N PRO A 334 -14.85 10.45 9.08
CA PRO A 334 -15.05 10.55 7.64
C PRO A 334 -14.33 11.76 7.03
N ASN A 335 -14.30 12.89 7.73
CA ASN A 335 -13.62 14.10 7.30
C ASN A 335 -12.10 13.92 7.32
N ILE A 336 -11.55 13.32 8.40
CA ILE A 336 -10.13 12.96 8.48
C ILE A 336 -9.77 11.97 7.35
N SER A 337 -10.60 10.96 7.11
CA SER A 337 -10.41 9.99 6.03
C SER A 337 -10.34 10.66 4.66
N LYS A 338 -11.26 11.57 4.38
CA LYS A 338 -11.29 12.38 3.16
C LYS A 338 -10.06 13.28 3.06
N GLN A 339 -9.70 13.95 4.15
CA GLN A 339 -8.53 14.83 4.22
C GLN A 339 -7.24 14.10 3.91
N LEU A 340 -7.05 12.91 4.46
CA LEU A 340 -5.88 12.07 4.24
C LEU A 340 -5.96 11.28 2.91
N GLY A 341 -7.12 11.11 2.30
CA GLY A 341 -7.32 10.27 1.12
C GLY A 341 -7.15 8.79 1.44
N HIS A 342 -7.85 8.31 2.48
CA HIS A 342 -7.97 6.89 2.76
C HIS A 342 -9.13 6.29 1.96
N ALA A 343 -8.88 5.19 1.26
CA ALA A 343 -9.92 4.46 0.54
C ALA A 343 -10.95 3.79 1.46
N SER A 344 -10.63 3.66 2.77
CA SER A 344 -11.50 3.07 3.79
C SER A 344 -11.32 3.82 5.11
N THR A 345 -12.44 4.14 5.77
CA THR A 345 -12.48 4.73 7.11
C THR A 345 -11.82 3.82 8.16
N GLN A 346 -11.82 2.50 7.94
CA GLN A 346 -11.13 1.54 8.80
C GLN A 346 -9.63 1.83 8.94
N THR A 347 -9.00 2.44 7.92
CA THR A 347 -7.60 2.89 8.02
C THR A 347 -7.46 4.10 8.94
N THR A 348 -8.53 4.84 9.17
CA THR A 348 -8.56 6.07 9.97
C THR A 348 -8.87 5.79 11.44
N THR A 349 -9.52 4.65 11.77
CA THR A 349 -9.86 4.28 13.16
C THR A 349 -8.66 4.20 14.09
N LYS A 350 -7.47 3.94 13.57
CA LYS A 350 -6.23 3.93 14.35
C LYS A 350 -5.92 5.26 15.06
N TYR A 351 -6.45 6.38 14.57
CA TYR A 351 -6.25 7.69 15.19
C TYR A 351 -7.14 7.91 16.42
N ILE A 352 -8.24 7.17 16.57
CA ILE A 352 -9.11 7.22 17.75
C ILE A 352 -8.35 6.76 18.99
N HIS A 353 -7.57 5.68 18.84
CA HIS A 353 -6.85 5.08 19.98
C HIS A 353 -5.71 5.97 20.50
N ALA A 354 -5.28 6.97 19.73
CA ALA A 354 -4.27 7.93 20.16
C ALA A 354 -4.85 9.04 21.06
N THR A 355 -6.18 9.19 21.11
CA THR A 355 -6.86 10.24 21.89
C THR A 355 -7.68 9.61 23.02
N GLN A 356 -7.02 9.22 24.12
CA GLN A 356 -7.68 8.64 25.34
C GLN A 356 -8.70 9.58 25.99
N SER A 357 -8.74 10.87 25.63
CA SER A 357 -9.69 11.85 26.17
C SER A 357 -11.12 11.69 25.63
N VAL A 358 -11.30 11.01 24.49
CA VAL A 358 -12.63 10.86 23.86
C VAL A 358 -13.53 9.94 24.67
N ASP A 359 -12.97 8.90 25.31
CA ASP A 359 -13.76 7.93 26.09
C ASP A 359 -14.36 8.56 27.36
N LYS A 360 -13.58 9.39 28.09
CA LYS A 360 -14.07 10.07 29.31
C LYS A 360 -15.18 11.06 29.02
N GLU A 361 -15.15 11.74 27.89
CA GLU A 361 -16.21 12.72 27.53
C GLU A 361 -17.49 12.00 27.09
N ALA A 362 -17.37 10.89 26.35
CA ALA A 362 -18.51 10.03 26.03
C ALA A 362 -19.16 9.46 27.30
N GLU A 363 -18.36 8.99 28.26
CA GLU A 363 -18.84 8.53 29.56
C GLU A 363 -19.55 9.63 30.35
N ASN A 364 -19.03 10.86 30.35
CA ASN A 364 -19.66 12.00 31.00
C ASN A 364 -20.99 12.38 30.34
N ILE A 365 -21.06 12.39 29.01
CA ILE A 365 -22.30 12.66 28.27
C ILE A 365 -23.35 11.58 28.57
N LEU A 366 -22.96 10.32 28.59
CA LEU A 366 -23.85 9.20 28.91
C LEU A 366 -24.31 9.26 30.37
N ALA A 367 -23.41 9.59 31.30
CA ALA A 367 -23.72 9.73 32.70
C ALA A 367 -24.72 10.89 32.92
N GLU A 368 -24.55 12.01 32.22
CA GLU A 368 -25.48 13.16 32.29
C GLU A 368 -26.82 12.80 31.64
N ALA A 369 -26.82 12.13 30.50
CA ALA A 369 -28.04 11.68 29.82
C ALA A 369 -28.85 10.65 30.63
N ALA A 370 -28.12 9.79 31.39
CA ALA A 370 -28.72 8.75 32.23
C ALA A 370 -29.19 9.23 33.61
N LYS A 371 -28.93 10.49 33.97
CA LYS A 371 -29.43 11.06 35.25
C LYS A 371 -30.96 11.01 35.31
N PRO A 372 -31.55 10.37 36.34
CA PRO A 372 -32.99 10.38 36.49
C PRO A 372 -33.49 11.82 36.65
N LYS A 373 -34.41 12.26 35.80
CA LYS A 373 -35.12 13.48 36.00
C LYS A 373 -36.08 13.29 37.21
N LEU A 374 -35.58 13.54 38.40
CA LEU A 374 -36.43 13.59 39.61
C LEU A 374 -37.52 14.61 39.39
N LYS A 375 -38.75 14.16 39.10
CA LYS A 375 -39.92 14.99 39.23
C LYS A 375 -40.16 15.20 40.74
N LEU A 376 -39.88 16.38 41.23
CA LEU A 376 -40.40 16.83 42.54
C LEU A 376 -41.92 16.77 42.42
N VAL A 377 -42.51 15.72 43.02
CA VAL A 377 -43.93 15.67 43.31
C VAL A 377 -44.17 16.71 44.40
N LYS A 378 -44.88 17.81 44.06
CA LYS A 378 -45.39 18.76 45.02
C LYS A 378 -46.61 18.21 45.70
#